data_24c420ff4999841bdf18f1115be0d64a
#
_entry.id   24c420ff4999841bdf18f1115be0d64a
#
_cell.length_a   1.000
_cell.length_b   1.000
_cell.length_c   1.000
_cell.angle_alpha   90.00
_cell.angle_beta   90.00
_cell.angle_gamma   90.00
#
_symmetry.space_group_name_H-M   'P 1'
#
loop_
_entity.id
_entity.type
_entity.pdbx_description
1 polymer ?
#
loop_
_entity_poly.entity_id
_entity_poly.type
_entity_poly.pdbx_seq_one_letter_code
_entity_poly.pdbx_strand_id
1 'polypeptide(L)'
;LFVASLLGVKLVILAVNKMDLVDFDEATYHRIVAEATAHAQALPAPVVLNPLPISALLGDNVVDASTNMPWFTGVPLLDLLETIEVPGDHNVGARLAVQWVIRPYSTEHHDYRGFAGRLTGGSLAIGDLLRVLPGGQQSTVIGIDRGGVPQDTAQPGEAISVQLADDIDIGRGDVLVAVVANEAPIVTDRIIADI
;
A
#
# COMPACT_ATOMS: atom_id res chain seq x y z
N LEU A 1 -2.63 -10.46 -15.79
CA LEU A 1 -2.81 -9.05 -15.44
C LEU A 1 -4.19 -8.76 -14.86
N PHE A 2 -5.29 -9.17 -15.53
CA PHE A 2 -6.67 -8.90 -15.06
C PHE A 2 -6.91 -9.32 -13.61
N VAL A 3 -6.61 -10.57 -13.25
CA VAL A 3 -6.77 -11.05 -11.85
C VAL A 3 -5.89 -10.27 -10.88
N ALA A 4 -4.66 -9.94 -11.27
CA ALA A 4 -3.75 -9.14 -10.44
C ALA A 4 -4.31 -7.73 -10.19
N SER A 5 -4.91 -7.08 -11.21
CA SER A 5 -5.53 -5.76 -11.06
C SER A 5 -6.74 -5.81 -10.11
N LEU A 6 -7.58 -6.84 -10.20
CA LEU A 6 -8.72 -7.03 -9.28
C LEU A 6 -8.27 -7.28 -7.82
N LEU A 7 -7.11 -7.90 -7.63
CA LEU A 7 -6.50 -8.10 -6.30
C LEU A 7 -5.75 -6.88 -5.78
N GLY A 8 -5.81 -5.75 -6.49
CA GLY A 8 -5.17 -4.50 -6.06
C GLY A 8 -3.65 -4.45 -6.27
N VAL A 9 -3.10 -5.32 -7.13
CA VAL A 9 -1.68 -5.24 -7.54
C VAL A 9 -1.50 -4.01 -8.40
N LYS A 10 -0.74 -3.02 -7.92
CA LYS A 10 -0.53 -1.74 -8.60
C LYS A 10 0.67 -1.71 -9.52
N LEU A 11 1.65 -2.58 -9.27
CA LEU A 11 2.91 -2.62 -9.98
C LEU A 11 3.25 -4.05 -10.39
N VAL A 12 3.61 -4.24 -11.66
CA VAL A 12 4.00 -5.53 -12.24
C VAL A 12 5.31 -5.37 -13.00
N ILE A 13 6.29 -6.21 -12.69
CA ILE A 13 7.50 -6.34 -13.50
C ILE A 13 7.17 -7.28 -14.67
N LEU A 14 7.29 -6.77 -15.89
CA LEU A 14 7.12 -7.53 -17.12
C LEU A 14 8.49 -8.03 -17.61
N ALA A 15 8.91 -9.20 -17.17
CA ALA A 15 10.13 -9.84 -17.65
C ALA A 15 9.90 -10.46 -19.05
N VAL A 16 10.39 -9.79 -20.10
CA VAL A 16 10.38 -10.31 -21.45
C VAL A 16 11.56 -11.26 -21.60
N ASN A 17 11.27 -12.54 -21.34
CA ASN A 17 12.30 -13.59 -21.27
C ASN A 17 12.54 -14.24 -22.64
N LYS A 18 13.68 -14.96 -22.73
CA LYS A 18 14.17 -15.67 -23.92
C LYS A 18 14.59 -14.73 -25.04
N MET A 19 15.17 -13.58 -24.69
CA MET A 19 15.71 -12.66 -25.69
C MET A 19 16.83 -13.29 -26.54
N ASP A 20 17.51 -14.30 -26.01
CA ASP A 20 18.48 -15.12 -26.71
C ASP A 20 17.92 -15.86 -27.95
N LEU A 21 16.63 -16.22 -27.94
CA LEU A 21 15.97 -16.90 -29.06
C LEU A 21 15.61 -15.96 -30.23
N VAL A 22 15.70 -14.67 -30.03
CA VAL A 22 15.43 -13.63 -31.03
C VAL A 22 16.62 -12.71 -31.24
N ASP A 23 17.83 -13.24 -31.03
CA ASP A 23 19.09 -12.52 -31.20
C ASP A 23 19.11 -11.15 -30.49
N PHE A 24 18.48 -11.06 -29.31
CA PHE A 24 18.39 -9.85 -28.49
C PHE A 24 17.78 -8.63 -29.20
N ASP A 25 16.85 -8.89 -30.14
CA ASP A 25 16.25 -7.87 -31.01
C ASP A 25 15.40 -6.86 -30.23
N GLU A 26 15.81 -5.60 -30.33
CA GLU A 26 15.13 -4.46 -29.69
C GLU A 26 13.68 -4.27 -30.18
N ALA A 27 13.45 -4.44 -31.51
CA ALA A 27 12.13 -4.23 -32.09
C ALA A 27 11.12 -5.25 -31.58
N THR A 28 11.54 -6.51 -31.41
CA THR A 28 10.73 -7.57 -30.81
C THR A 28 10.36 -7.26 -29.38
N TYR A 29 11.32 -6.78 -28.56
CA TYR A 29 11.07 -6.34 -27.21
C TYR A 29 10.02 -5.22 -27.16
N HIS A 30 10.23 -4.14 -27.91
CA HIS A 30 9.31 -3.00 -27.92
C HIS A 30 7.91 -3.37 -28.38
N ARG A 31 7.76 -4.28 -29.34
CA ARG A 31 6.45 -4.78 -29.77
C ARG A 31 5.72 -5.49 -28.63
N ILE A 32 6.40 -6.39 -27.90
CA ILE A 32 5.82 -7.11 -26.76
C ILE A 32 5.42 -6.16 -25.65
N VAL A 33 6.29 -5.18 -25.34
CA VAL A 33 6.00 -4.17 -24.32
C VAL A 33 4.78 -3.32 -24.69
N ALA A 34 4.67 -2.91 -25.97
CA ALA A 34 3.54 -2.11 -26.45
C ALA A 34 2.22 -2.88 -26.33
N GLU A 35 2.19 -4.16 -26.75
CA GLU A 35 1.03 -5.03 -26.64
C GLU A 35 0.61 -5.23 -25.16
N ALA A 36 1.58 -5.49 -24.27
CA ALA A 36 1.32 -5.66 -22.84
C ALA A 36 0.81 -4.37 -22.18
N THR A 37 1.38 -3.22 -22.57
CA THR A 37 0.97 -1.91 -22.08
C THR A 37 -0.46 -1.56 -22.51
N ALA A 38 -0.79 -1.79 -23.76
CA ALA A 38 -2.16 -1.58 -24.27
C ALA A 38 -3.17 -2.46 -23.51
N HIS A 39 -2.80 -3.71 -23.20
CA HIS A 39 -3.63 -4.60 -22.40
C HIS A 39 -3.78 -4.12 -20.95
N ALA A 40 -2.70 -3.64 -20.32
CA ALA A 40 -2.73 -3.12 -18.96
C ALA A 40 -3.60 -1.85 -18.82
N GLN A 41 -3.57 -0.98 -19.83
CA GLN A 41 -4.39 0.24 -19.87
C GLN A 41 -5.89 -0.04 -20.04
N ALA A 42 -6.26 -1.18 -20.60
CA ALA A 42 -7.66 -1.60 -20.77
C ALA A 42 -8.25 -2.28 -19.52
N LEU A 43 -7.46 -2.45 -18.45
CA LEU A 43 -7.92 -3.07 -17.21
C LEU A 43 -8.81 -2.12 -16.38
N PRO A 44 -9.80 -2.65 -15.62
CA PRO A 44 -10.67 -1.86 -14.75
C PRO A 44 -9.91 -1.06 -13.69
N ALA A 45 -8.82 -1.63 -13.15
CA ALA A 45 -7.91 -0.95 -12.25
C ALA A 45 -6.55 -0.76 -12.93
N PRO A 46 -5.98 0.45 -12.94
CA PRO A 46 -4.72 0.71 -13.62
C PRO A 46 -3.57 -0.04 -12.93
N VAL A 47 -2.73 -0.67 -13.75
CA VAL A 47 -1.51 -1.37 -13.33
C VAL A 47 -0.32 -0.73 -14.01
N VAL A 48 0.68 -0.38 -13.23
CA VAL A 48 1.96 0.14 -13.74
C VAL A 48 2.81 -1.05 -14.16
N LEU A 49 3.22 -1.08 -15.45
CA LEU A 49 4.17 -2.07 -15.93
C LEU A 49 5.59 -1.53 -15.89
N ASN A 50 6.50 -2.33 -15.36
CA ASN A 50 7.94 -2.09 -15.41
C ASN A 50 8.57 -3.17 -16.31
N PRO A 51 8.76 -2.89 -17.62
CA PRO A 51 9.23 -3.88 -18.57
C PRO A 51 10.74 -4.05 -18.53
N LEU A 52 11.23 -5.29 -18.61
CA LEU A 52 12.63 -5.67 -18.54
C LEU A 52 12.92 -6.81 -19.51
N PRO A 53 13.87 -6.66 -20.47
CA PRO A 53 14.28 -7.74 -21.35
C PRO A 53 15.33 -8.61 -20.64
N ILE A 54 15.14 -9.94 -20.64
CA ILE A 54 16.06 -10.89 -20.00
C ILE A 54 16.32 -12.12 -20.88
N SER A 55 17.45 -12.77 -20.64
CA SER A 55 17.64 -14.18 -20.93
C SER A 55 17.95 -14.90 -19.63
N ALA A 56 16.96 -15.58 -19.07
CA ALA A 56 17.16 -16.35 -17.83
C ALA A 56 18.11 -17.53 -18.05
N LEU A 57 18.26 -18.02 -19.30
CA LEU A 57 19.17 -19.11 -19.65
C LEU A 57 20.65 -18.66 -19.62
N LEU A 58 20.91 -17.46 -20.16
CA LEU A 58 22.28 -16.94 -20.30
C LEU A 58 22.63 -15.95 -19.17
N GLY A 59 21.65 -15.52 -18.37
CA GLY A 59 21.83 -14.59 -17.26
C GLY A 59 21.76 -13.11 -17.65
N ASP A 60 21.47 -12.79 -18.92
CA ASP A 60 21.39 -11.42 -19.41
C ASP A 60 20.32 -10.60 -18.68
N ASN A 61 20.69 -9.47 -18.10
CA ASN A 61 19.86 -8.58 -17.30
C ASN A 61 19.15 -9.26 -16.10
N VAL A 62 19.69 -10.37 -15.59
CA VAL A 62 19.16 -11.04 -14.38
C VAL A 62 19.87 -10.50 -13.14
N VAL A 63 21.19 -10.61 -13.05
CA VAL A 63 22.03 -10.08 -11.97
C VAL A 63 22.85 -8.90 -12.49
N ASP A 64 23.52 -9.08 -13.63
CA ASP A 64 24.36 -8.07 -14.26
C ASP A 64 23.69 -7.53 -15.52
N ALA A 65 24.05 -6.29 -15.90
CA ALA A 65 23.61 -5.69 -17.14
C ALA A 65 24.14 -6.48 -18.35
N SER A 66 23.25 -6.74 -19.31
CA SER A 66 23.61 -7.51 -20.52
C SER A 66 24.50 -6.72 -21.48
N THR A 67 25.57 -7.33 -21.94
CA THR A 67 26.37 -6.80 -23.05
C THR A 67 25.72 -7.08 -24.42
N ASN A 68 24.80 -8.01 -24.50
CA ASN A 68 24.07 -8.38 -25.72
C ASN A 68 22.89 -7.43 -26.01
N MET A 69 22.46 -6.64 -25.00
CA MET A 69 21.36 -5.68 -25.11
C MET A 69 21.82 -4.26 -24.74
N PRO A 70 22.81 -3.67 -25.46
CA PRO A 70 23.31 -2.33 -25.12
C PRO A 70 22.30 -1.22 -25.32
N TRP A 71 21.21 -1.47 -26.00
CA TRP A 71 20.07 -0.57 -26.18
C TRP A 71 19.18 -0.47 -24.92
N PHE A 72 19.25 -1.45 -24.01
CA PHE A 72 18.52 -1.41 -22.76
C PHE A 72 19.33 -0.65 -21.70
N THR A 73 18.80 0.48 -21.24
CA THR A 73 19.45 1.37 -20.26
C THR A 73 18.88 1.23 -18.85
N GLY A 74 17.95 0.29 -18.64
CA GLY A 74 17.38 0.01 -17.32
C GLY A 74 18.33 -0.81 -16.44
N VAL A 75 17.90 -1.06 -15.20
CA VAL A 75 18.67 -1.87 -14.24
C VAL A 75 18.33 -3.36 -14.40
N PRO A 76 19.25 -4.27 -14.02
CA PRO A 76 18.98 -5.71 -13.98
C PRO A 76 17.83 -6.09 -13.04
N LEU A 77 17.28 -7.30 -13.21
CA LEU A 77 16.14 -7.78 -12.47
C LEU A 77 16.38 -7.78 -10.95
N LEU A 78 17.56 -8.20 -10.49
CA LEU A 78 17.88 -8.24 -9.06
C LEU A 78 17.89 -6.85 -8.46
N ASP A 79 18.59 -5.91 -9.06
CA ASP A 79 18.64 -4.51 -8.61
C ASP A 79 17.25 -3.87 -8.60
N LEU A 80 16.45 -4.19 -9.64
CA LEU A 80 15.07 -3.71 -9.70
C LEU A 80 14.22 -4.24 -8.54
N LEU A 81 14.33 -5.52 -8.20
CA LEU A 81 13.60 -6.14 -7.09
C LEU A 81 14.02 -5.60 -5.73
N GLU A 82 15.29 -5.21 -5.56
CA GLU A 82 15.81 -4.66 -4.31
C GLU A 82 15.47 -3.17 -4.13
N THR A 83 15.28 -2.43 -5.23
CA THR A 83 15.10 -0.97 -5.19
C THR A 83 13.69 -0.49 -5.48
N ILE A 84 12.83 -1.37 -6.04
CA ILE A 84 11.49 -0.99 -6.47
C ILE A 84 10.59 -0.65 -5.28
N GLU A 85 10.08 0.55 -5.27
CA GLU A 85 9.08 0.97 -4.30
C GLU A 85 7.69 0.56 -4.77
N VAL A 86 6.99 -0.23 -3.95
CA VAL A 86 5.59 -0.59 -4.24
C VAL A 86 4.70 0.60 -3.90
N PRO A 87 3.93 1.14 -4.87
CA PRO A 87 3.03 2.24 -4.60
C PRO A 87 2.02 1.88 -3.51
N GLY A 88 2.12 2.54 -2.35
CA GLY A 88 1.13 2.43 -1.27
C GLY A 88 -0.09 3.33 -1.53
N ASP A 89 -1.16 3.12 -0.78
CA ASP A 89 -2.33 4.01 -0.75
C ASP A 89 -2.06 5.26 0.12
N HIS A 90 -0.90 5.92 -0.10
CA HIS A 90 -0.45 7.03 0.74
C HIS A 90 -1.18 8.36 0.45
N ASN A 91 -2.06 8.41 -0.56
CA ASN A 91 -2.73 9.64 -0.99
C ASN A 91 -4.06 9.91 -0.27
N VAL A 92 -4.43 9.10 0.69
CA VAL A 92 -5.62 9.31 1.53
C VAL A 92 -5.20 9.43 2.98
N GLY A 93 -5.90 10.26 3.75
CA GLY A 93 -5.62 10.44 5.18
C GLY A 93 -5.61 9.11 5.96
N ALA A 94 -4.91 9.08 7.09
CA ALA A 94 -4.80 7.91 7.95
C ALA A 94 -6.19 7.36 8.33
N ARG A 95 -6.36 6.05 8.27
CA ARG A 95 -7.60 5.35 8.64
C ARG A 95 -7.27 4.13 9.48
N LEU A 96 -7.94 3.99 10.61
CA LEU A 96 -7.83 2.84 11.50
C LEU A 96 -9.22 2.24 11.74
N ALA A 97 -9.51 1.10 11.11
CA ALA A 97 -10.69 0.33 11.44
C ALA A 97 -10.49 -0.35 12.80
N VAL A 98 -11.33 -0.02 13.78
CA VAL A 98 -11.21 -0.55 15.14
C VAL A 98 -11.62 -2.02 15.16
N GLN A 99 -10.64 -2.88 15.40
CA GLN A 99 -10.84 -4.34 15.51
C GLN A 99 -11.02 -4.78 16.96
N TRP A 100 -10.38 -4.07 17.89
CA TRP A 100 -10.41 -4.38 19.31
C TRP A 100 -10.26 -3.13 20.15
N VAL A 101 -11.00 -3.07 21.28
CA VAL A 101 -10.88 -2.03 22.31
C VAL A 101 -10.12 -2.63 23.49
N ILE A 102 -8.94 -2.09 23.78
CA ILE A 102 -8.08 -2.55 24.85
C ILE A 102 -8.41 -1.75 26.12
N ARG A 103 -8.88 -2.46 27.15
CA ARG A 103 -9.09 -1.94 28.50
C ARG A 103 -8.50 -2.93 29.50
N PRO A 104 -7.24 -2.72 29.95
CA PRO A 104 -6.63 -3.63 30.93
C PRO A 104 -7.37 -3.52 32.28
N TYR A 105 -7.66 -4.66 32.87
CA TYR A 105 -8.20 -4.73 34.25
C TYR A 105 -7.05 -4.74 35.28
N SER A 106 -6.00 -3.91 35.10
CA SER A 106 -4.89 -3.84 36.03
C SER A 106 -4.90 -2.53 36.83
N THR A 107 -4.46 -2.57 38.08
CA THR A 107 -4.34 -1.38 38.93
C THR A 107 -3.28 -0.40 38.43
N GLU A 108 -2.33 -0.87 37.60
CA GLU A 108 -1.25 -0.05 37.04
C GLU A 108 -1.68 0.74 35.80
N HIS A 109 -2.77 0.31 35.09
CA HIS A 109 -3.25 0.93 33.87
C HIS A 109 -4.77 1.18 33.93
N HIS A 110 -5.26 1.66 35.05
CA HIS A 110 -6.69 1.82 35.34
C HIS A 110 -7.43 2.67 34.29
N ASP A 111 -6.77 3.67 33.73
CA ASP A 111 -7.36 4.62 32.77
C ASP A 111 -6.91 4.36 31.31
N TYR A 112 -6.17 3.27 31.06
CA TYR A 112 -5.76 2.97 29.69
C TYR A 112 -6.93 2.54 28.84
N ARG A 113 -7.13 3.23 27.71
CA ARG A 113 -8.09 2.86 26.67
C ARG A 113 -7.41 2.97 25.31
N GLY A 114 -7.10 1.81 24.71
CA GLY A 114 -6.49 1.71 23.40
C GLY A 114 -7.44 1.18 22.34
N PHE A 115 -7.41 1.75 21.14
CA PHE A 115 -8.18 1.30 19.98
C PHE A 115 -7.24 0.64 18.99
N ALA A 116 -7.32 -0.70 18.91
CA ALA A 116 -6.41 -1.48 18.10
C ALA A 116 -6.97 -1.78 16.72
N GLY A 117 -6.12 -1.71 15.70
CA GLY A 117 -6.44 -2.01 14.32
C GLY A 117 -5.22 -1.95 13.41
N ARG A 118 -5.46 -2.14 12.10
CA ARG A 118 -4.44 -1.95 11.08
C ARG A 118 -4.58 -0.56 10.47
N LEU A 119 -3.49 0.20 10.48
CA LEU A 119 -3.44 1.52 9.86
C LEU A 119 -3.43 1.39 8.34
N THR A 120 -4.27 2.17 7.67
CA THR A 120 -4.35 2.26 6.21
C THR A 120 -4.37 3.72 5.76
N GLY A 121 -4.15 3.97 4.48
CA GLY A 121 -4.09 5.33 3.94
C GLY A 121 -2.78 6.03 4.28
N GLY A 122 -2.81 7.09 5.02
CA GLY A 122 -1.64 7.88 5.41
C GLY A 122 -0.99 7.44 6.70
N SER A 123 0.14 8.05 7.05
CA SER A 123 0.79 7.94 8.36
C SER A 123 -0.05 8.62 9.45
N LEU A 124 0.16 8.20 10.69
CA LEU A 124 -0.47 8.77 11.88
C LEU A 124 0.60 9.17 12.89
N ALA A 125 0.45 10.32 13.53
CA ALA A 125 1.37 10.83 14.54
C ALA A 125 0.64 11.20 15.83
N ILE A 126 1.36 11.22 16.95
CA ILE A 126 0.88 11.84 18.19
C ILE A 126 0.59 13.32 17.93
N GLY A 127 -0.58 13.80 18.37
CA GLY A 127 -1.06 15.17 18.11
C GLY A 127 -2.03 15.28 16.93
N ASP A 128 -2.14 14.26 16.09
CA ASP A 128 -3.11 14.25 14.98
C ASP A 128 -4.54 14.23 15.48
N LEU A 129 -5.41 14.98 14.80
CA LEU A 129 -6.84 15.01 15.08
C LEU A 129 -7.53 13.90 14.30
N LEU A 130 -8.23 13.01 15.00
CA LEU A 130 -9.03 11.94 14.42
C LEU A 130 -10.53 12.22 14.57
N ARG A 131 -11.28 11.77 13.57
CA ARG A 131 -12.75 11.70 13.61
C ARG A 131 -13.19 10.25 13.69
N VAL A 132 -14.14 9.97 14.56
CA VAL A 132 -14.79 8.66 14.71
C VAL A 132 -15.95 8.55 13.73
N LEU A 133 -15.99 7.50 12.94
CA LEU A 133 -17.09 7.21 12.03
C LEU A 133 -17.81 5.93 12.49
N PRO A 134 -19.16 5.91 12.46
CA PRO A 134 -20.07 6.93 11.90
C PRO A 134 -20.38 8.08 12.87
N GLY A 135 -19.99 8.03 14.16
CA GLY A 135 -20.40 8.93 15.23
C GLY A 135 -20.08 10.42 15.01
N GLY A 136 -19.00 10.74 14.29
CA GLY A 136 -18.60 12.10 13.94
C GLY A 136 -17.80 12.86 15.01
N GLN A 137 -17.66 12.30 16.25
CA GLN A 137 -16.86 12.91 17.31
C GLN A 137 -15.38 12.99 16.88
N GLN A 138 -14.67 13.95 17.45
CA GLN A 138 -13.24 14.17 17.17
C GLN A 138 -12.45 14.12 18.46
N SER A 139 -11.23 13.60 18.39
CA SER A 139 -10.27 13.62 19.49
C SER A 139 -8.84 13.57 18.96
N THR A 140 -7.90 14.03 19.79
CA THR A 140 -6.49 14.06 19.47
C THR A 140 -5.79 12.76 19.89
N VAL A 141 -4.89 12.27 19.08
CA VAL A 141 -4.03 11.13 19.39
C VAL A 141 -3.01 11.54 20.48
N ILE A 142 -3.05 10.84 21.62
CA ILE A 142 -2.09 11.06 22.72
C ILE A 142 -1.11 9.93 22.89
N GLY A 143 -1.32 8.78 22.24
CA GLY A 143 -0.40 7.66 22.27
C GLY A 143 -0.62 6.71 21.11
N ILE A 144 0.47 6.12 20.65
CA ILE A 144 0.50 5.07 19.63
C ILE A 144 1.40 3.95 20.15
N ASP A 145 0.89 2.72 20.15
CA ASP A 145 1.67 1.54 20.54
C ASP A 145 1.71 0.53 19.39
N ARG A 146 2.87 -0.08 19.16
CA ARG A 146 3.06 -1.19 18.24
C ARG A 146 3.62 -2.39 18.99
N GLY A 147 2.78 -3.44 19.18
CA GLY A 147 3.19 -4.64 19.92
C GLY A 147 3.58 -4.36 21.39
N GLY A 148 2.99 -3.35 22.03
CA GLY A 148 3.30 -2.94 23.41
C GLY A 148 4.50 -2.01 23.53
N VAL A 149 5.04 -1.51 22.42
CA VAL A 149 6.15 -0.54 22.40
C VAL A 149 5.61 0.81 21.92
N PRO A 150 5.74 1.89 22.73
CA PRO A 150 5.32 3.24 22.34
C PRO A 150 6.04 3.72 21.09
N GLN A 151 5.32 4.44 20.23
CA GLN A 151 5.80 5.05 19.00
C GLN A 151 5.30 6.49 18.91
N ASP A 152 6.07 7.38 18.30
CA ASP A 152 5.63 8.75 18.02
C ASP A 152 4.78 8.81 16.73
N THR A 153 5.05 7.90 15.79
CA THR A 153 4.38 7.81 14.49
C THR A 153 4.12 6.36 14.09
N ALA A 154 3.14 6.15 13.24
CA ALA A 154 2.86 4.86 12.61
C ALA A 154 2.69 5.01 11.09
N GLN A 155 3.07 3.95 10.36
CA GLN A 155 3.00 3.91 8.91
C GLN A 155 1.83 3.03 8.43
N PRO A 156 1.29 3.28 7.22
CA PRO A 156 0.28 2.42 6.62
C PRO A 156 0.75 0.96 6.57
N GLY A 157 -0.16 0.04 6.91
CA GLY A 157 0.12 -1.39 6.96
C GLY A 157 0.49 -1.90 8.35
N GLU A 158 0.84 -1.04 9.29
CA GLU A 158 1.17 -1.43 10.66
C GLU A 158 -0.07 -1.77 11.48
N ALA A 159 0.05 -2.78 12.36
CA ALA A 159 -0.93 -3.09 13.38
C ALA A 159 -0.56 -2.31 14.65
N ILE A 160 -1.42 -1.40 15.04
CA ILE A 160 -1.18 -0.46 16.14
C ILE A 160 -2.36 -0.40 17.10
N SER A 161 -2.14 0.13 18.29
CA SER A 161 -3.19 0.65 19.15
C SER A 161 -3.01 2.16 19.37
N VAL A 162 -4.12 2.90 19.34
CA VAL A 162 -4.15 4.35 19.47
C VAL A 162 -4.90 4.74 20.74
N GLN A 163 -4.35 5.68 21.48
CA GLN A 163 -4.99 6.32 22.63
C GLN A 163 -5.45 7.72 22.23
N LEU A 164 -6.63 8.10 22.70
CA LEU A 164 -7.23 9.40 22.42
C LEU A 164 -7.33 10.25 23.70
N ALA A 165 -7.27 11.57 23.54
CA ALA A 165 -7.32 12.52 24.65
C ALA A 165 -8.69 12.52 25.35
N ASP A 166 -9.76 12.28 24.59
CA ASP A 166 -11.13 12.34 25.12
C ASP A 166 -11.70 10.93 25.29
N ASP A 167 -12.55 10.76 26.32
CA ASP A 167 -13.29 9.51 26.55
C ASP A 167 -14.53 9.46 25.65
N ILE A 168 -14.30 9.05 24.39
CA ILE A 168 -15.34 8.91 23.38
C ILE A 168 -15.80 7.45 23.33
N ASP A 169 -17.10 7.24 23.13
CA ASP A 169 -17.62 5.89 22.94
C ASP A 169 -17.28 5.37 21.54
N ILE A 170 -16.31 4.48 21.50
CA ILE A 170 -15.76 3.85 20.28
C ILE A 170 -15.79 2.35 20.49
N GLY A 171 -16.39 1.65 19.54
CA GLY A 171 -16.52 0.20 19.55
C GLY A 171 -15.78 -0.47 18.39
N ARG A 172 -15.77 -1.80 18.43
CA ARG A 172 -15.33 -2.60 17.28
C ARG A 172 -16.25 -2.34 16.08
N GLY A 173 -15.68 -2.04 14.94
CA GLY A 173 -16.37 -1.73 13.69
C GLY A 173 -16.40 -0.23 13.38
N ASP A 174 -16.15 0.62 14.35
CA ASP A 174 -15.95 2.06 14.10
C ASP A 174 -14.63 2.28 13.35
N VAL A 175 -14.53 3.42 12.67
CA VAL A 175 -13.34 3.81 11.93
C VAL A 175 -12.85 5.16 12.43
N LEU A 176 -11.59 5.20 12.86
CA LEU A 176 -10.87 6.44 13.14
C LEU A 176 -10.25 6.96 11.85
N VAL A 177 -10.52 8.21 11.50
CA VAL A 177 -10.00 8.83 10.27
C VAL A 177 -9.31 10.14 10.58
N ALA A 178 -8.14 10.37 9.99
CA ALA A 178 -7.46 11.65 10.13
C ALA A 178 -8.30 12.78 9.52
N VAL A 179 -8.39 13.90 10.24
CA VAL A 179 -9.07 15.10 9.77
C VAL A 179 -8.11 15.86 8.87
N VAL A 180 -8.08 15.49 7.59
CA VAL A 180 -7.31 16.19 6.57
C VAL A 180 -8.28 17.08 5.77
N ALA A 181 -7.89 18.31 5.51
CA ALA A 181 -8.70 19.22 4.70
C ALA A 181 -8.92 18.61 3.30
N ASN A 182 -10.19 18.49 2.90
CA ASN A 182 -10.69 17.98 1.61
C ASN A 182 -10.73 16.46 1.40
N GLU A 183 -10.47 15.61 2.40
CA GLU A 183 -10.46 14.15 2.23
C GLU A 183 -11.35 13.40 3.23
N ALA A 184 -12.49 13.98 3.62
CA ALA A 184 -13.42 13.30 4.50
C ALA A 184 -14.02 12.07 3.77
N PRO A 185 -13.93 10.85 4.34
CA PRO A 185 -14.58 9.69 3.77
C PRO A 185 -16.11 9.87 3.80
N ILE A 186 -16.76 9.39 2.75
CA ILE A 186 -18.21 9.43 2.62
C ILE A 186 -18.78 8.27 3.42
N VAL A 187 -19.64 8.57 4.39
CA VAL A 187 -20.45 7.56 5.08
C VAL A 187 -21.73 7.36 4.27
N THR A 188 -21.96 6.13 3.76
CA THR A 188 -23.13 5.81 2.95
C THR A 188 -23.63 4.40 3.28
N ASP A 189 -24.94 4.22 3.16
CA ASP A 189 -25.62 2.92 3.21
C ASP A 189 -25.87 2.32 1.81
N ARG A 190 -25.41 3.00 0.75
CA ARG A 190 -25.61 2.60 -0.64
C ARG A 190 -24.27 2.52 -1.36
N ILE A 191 -23.99 1.36 -1.93
CA ILE A 191 -22.83 1.11 -2.78
C ILE A 191 -23.35 0.62 -4.14
N ILE A 192 -22.83 1.21 -5.22
CA ILE A 192 -22.99 0.69 -6.58
C ILE A 192 -21.66 0.01 -6.90
N ALA A 193 -21.70 -1.27 -7.20
CA ALA A 193 -20.53 -2.06 -7.58
C ALA A 193 -20.82 -2.80 -8.89
N ASP A 194 -19.89 -2.75 -9.84
CA ASP A 194 -19.84 -3.64 -10.98
C ASP A 194 -19.16 -4.93 -10.55
N ILE A 195 -19.83 -6.07 -10.78
CA ILE A 195 -19.39 -7.41 -10.35
C ILE A 195 -18.97 -8.23 -11.58
#